data_8994b956fc67e1a90f43a788a907f47b
#
_entry.id   8994b956fc67e1a90f43a788a907f47b
#
_cell.length_a   1.000
_cell.length_b   1.000
_cell.length_c   1.000
_cell.angle_alpha   90.00
_cell.angle_beta   90.00
_cell.angle_gamma   90.00
#
_symmetry.space_group_name_H-M   'P 1'
#
loop_
_entity.id
_entity.type
_entity.pdbx_description
1 polymer ?
#
loop_
_entity_poly.entity_id
_entity_poly.type
_entity_poly.pdbx_seq_one_letter_code
_entity_poly.pdbx_strand_id
1 'polypeptide(L)'
;VYTPQVVVNGVMHVLGSDKAAIEKAIAQTRRNSAVLALPVTIAIADGKVTVNVPAAKGELRSGEVWLCPVTSNISVDVGRGENRDRTLTYHNIVRRWVKLGDWSGKPESFSVPLSELPKGDYTLKDIDRLDAVVQSGEAAKPGLMLGIASANCCTAPAN
;
A
#
# COMPACT_ATOMS: atom_id res chain seq x y z
N VAL A 1 -6.12 0.06 -21.47
CA VAL A 1 -5.35 0.81 -20.46
C VAL A 1 -5.62 2.29 -20.70
N TYR A 2 -5.95 3.04 -19.66
CA TYR A 2 -6.21 4.48 -19.70
C TYR A 2 -5.54 5.16 -18.51
N THR A 3 -5.23 6.44 -18.65
CA THR A 3 -4.58 7.29 -17.65
C THR A 3 -5.34 8.61 -17.53
N PRO A 4 -5.58 9.13 -16.31
CA PRO A 4 -5.24 8.57 -15.02
C PRO A 4 -6.15 7.40 -14.62
N GLN A 5 -5.62 6.42 -13.86
CA GLN A 5 -6.38 5.27 -13.40
C GLN A 5 -6.38 5.20 -11.86
N VAL A 6 -7.54 4.91 -11.28
CA VAL A 6 -7.68 4.55 -9.85
C VAL A 6 -8.16 3.11 -9.73
N VAL A 7 -7.50 2.34 -8.87
CA VAL A 7 -7.93 0.99 -8.49
C VAL A 7 -8.45 1.04 -7.07
N VAL A 8 -9.72 0.67 -6.89
CA VAL A 8 -10.39 0.69 -5.59
C VAL A 8 -10.39 -0.71 -4.99
N ASN A 9 -9.85 -0.83 -3.78
CA ASN A 9 -9.78 -2.07 -3.00
C ASN A 9 -9.25 -3.29 -3.77
N GLY A 10 -8.37 -3.06 -4.76
CA GLY A 10 -7.71 -4.07 -5.56
C GLY A 10 -8.54 -4.67 -6.71
N VAL A 11 -9.83 -4.36 -6.83
CA VAL A 11 -10.75 -5.08 -7.74
C VAL A 11 -11.54 -4.22 -8.72
N MET A 12 -11.75 -2.94 -8.43
CA MET A 12 -12.44 -2.04 -9.34
C MET A 12 -11.51 -0.94 -9.84
N HIS A 13 -11.44 -0.76 -11.14
CA HIS A 13 -10.67 0.31 -11.75
C HIS A 13 -11.58 1.29 -12.49
N VAL A 14 -11.32 2.57 -12.27
CA VAL A 14 -12.10 3.69 -12.84
C VAL A 14 -11.16 4.79 -13.32
N LEU A 15 -11.67 5.69 -14.15
CA LEU A 15 -10.93 6.87 -14.58
C LEU A 15 -10.62 7.77 -13.36
N GLY A 16 -9.35 8.10 -13.15
CA GLY A 16 -8.91 8.83 -11.95
C GLY A 16 -9.35 10.30 -11.90
N SER A 17 -9.80 10.88 -13.01
CA SER A 17 -10.41 12.21 -13.07
C SER A 17 -11.93 12.22 -12.84
N ASP A 18 -12.58 11.04 -12.77
CA ASP A 18 -14.02 10.92 -12.54
C ASP A 18 -14.31 10.64 -11.06
N LYS A 19 -14.53 11.72 -10.31
CA LYS A 19 -14.83 11.65 -8.87
C LYS A 19 -16.09 10.83 -8.57
N ALA A 20 -17.14 10.96 -9.39
CA ALA A 20 -18.39 10.24 -9.17
C ALA A 20 -18.22 8.72 -9.37
N ALA A 21 -17.45 8.32 -10.41
CA ALA A 21 -17.11 6.92 -10.61
C ALA A 21 -16.26 6.35 -9.47
N ILE A 22 -15.32 7.12 -8.92
CA ILE A 22 -14.50 6.71 -7.76
C ILE A 22 -15.39 6.50 -6.54
N GLU A 23 -16.26 7.45 -6.20
CA GLU A 23 -17.17 7.35 -5.05
C GLU A 23 -18.12 6.13 -5.18
N LYS A 24 -18.65 5.90 -6.39
CA LYS A 24 -19.48 4.74 -6.68
C LYS A 24 -18.70 3.42 -6.51
N ALA A 25 -17.47 3.35 -6.99
CA ALA A 25 -16.62 2.17 -6.85
C ALA A 25 -16.30 1.88 -5.37
N ILE A 26 -16.01 2.91 -4.56
CA ILE A 26 -15.83 2.78 -3.12
C ILE A 26 -17.11 2.21 -2.45
N ALA A 27 -18.27 2.77 -2.77
CA ALA A 27 -19.53 2.33 -2.20
C ALA A 27 -19.86 0.88 -2.60
N GLN A 28 -19.57 0.48 -3.84
CA GLN A 28 -19.80 -0.87 -4.33
C GLN A 28 -18.86 -1.89 -3.66
N THR A 29 -17.56 -1.60 -3.60
CA THR A 29 -16.59 -2.52 -3.01
C THR A 29 -16.80 -2.71 -1.52
N ARG A 30 -17.23 -1.68 -0.79
CA ARG A 30 -17.56 -1.75 0.65
C ARG A 30 -18.73 -2.68 0.97
N ARG A 31 -19.56 -3.06 0.00
CA ARG A 31 -20.63 -4.05 0.20
C ARG A 31 -20.10 -5.46 0.37
N ASN A 32 -18.88 -5.72 -0.08
CA ASN A 32 -18.22 -7.00 0.17
C ASN A 32 -17.63 -6.97 1.58
N SER A 33 -18.15 -7.81 2.48
CA SER A 33 -17.74 -7.89 3.88
C SER A 33 -16.27 -8.32 4.08
N ALA A 34 -15.62 -8.84 3.05
CA ALA A 34 -14.20 -9.23 3.08
C ALA A 34 -13.25 -8.05 2.85
N VAL A 35 -13.73 -6.93 2.27
CA VAL A 35 -12.91 -5.75 2.00
C VAL A 35 -12.41 -5.16 3.30
N LEU A 36 -11.08 -5.13 3.47
CA LEU A 36 -10.38 -4.54 4.62
C LEU A 36 -10.88 -5.07 5.98
N ALA A 37 -11.43 -6.30 6.00
CA ALA A 37 -12.00 -6.90 7.21
C ALA A 37 -10.96 -7.57 8.11
N LEU A 38 -9.76 -7.83 7.58
CA LEU A 38 -8.69 -8.48 8.31
C LEU A 38 -7.92 -7.46 9.17
N PRO A 39 -7.93 -7.56 10.50
CA PRO A 39 -7.28 -6.59 11.38
C PRO A 39 -5.75 -6.82 11.46
N VAL A 40 -5.07 -6.46 10.38
CA VAL A 40 -3.61 -6.48 10.28
C VAL A 40 -3.01 -5.46 11.24
N THR A 41 -1.85 -5.76 11.82
CA THR A 41 -1.09 -4.81 12.62
C THR A 41 0.34 -4.68 12.10
N ILE A 42 0.92 -3.52 12.29
CA ILE A 42 2.31 -3.21 11.94
C ILE A 42 3.00 -2.54 13.13
N ALA A 43 4.21 -2.97 13.43
CA ALA A 43 5.05 -2.38 14.48
C ALA A 43 6.46 -2.17 13.97
N ILE A 44 7.10 -1.11 14.44
CA ILE A 44 8.50 -0.78 14.15
C ILE A 44 9.24 -0.70 15.48
N ALA A 45 10.20 -1.57 15.67
CA ALA A 45 11.05 -1.61 16.86
C ALA A 45 12.43 -2.17 16.51
N ASP A 46 13.46 -1.67 17.18
CA ASP A 46 14.85 -2.17 17.07
C ASP A 46 15.36 -2.30 15.62
N GLY A 47 15.01 -1.32 14.78
CA GLY A 47 15.43 -1.30 13.36
C GLY A 47 14.71 -2.35 12.48
N LYS A 48 13.62 -2.93 12.96
CA LYS A 48 12.85 -3.97 12.29
C LYS A 48 11.38 -3.59 12.18
N VAL A 49 10.76 -3.94 11.06
CA VAL A 49 9.30 -3.89 10.85
C VAL A 49 8.73 -5.27 11.09
N THR A 50 7.66 -5.36 11.86
CA THR A 50 6.91 -6.60 12.06
C THR A 50 5.45 -6.37 11.66
N VAL A 51 4.93 -7.24 10.79
CA VAL A 51 3.54 -7.26 10.35
C VAL A 51 2.89 -8.53 10.88
N ASN A 52 1.82 -8.38 11.67
CA ASN A 52 1.06 -9.52 12.17
C ASN A 52 -0.28 -9.61 11.43
N VAL A 53 -0.54 -10.77 10.89
CA VAL A 53 -1.77 -11.10 10.18
C VAL A 53 -2.53 -12.12 11.02
N PRO A 54 -3.75 -11.82 11.48
CA PRO A 54 -4.52 -12.74 12.34
C PRO A 54 -5.08 -13.92 11.54
N ALA A 55 -5.72 -14.84 12.26
CA ALA A 55 -6.48 -15.91 11.64
C ALA A 55 -7.62 -15.37 10.76
N ALA A 56 -7.90 -16.06 9.67
CA ALA A 56 -9.06 -15.81 8.83
C ALA A 56 -10.37 -15.94 9.62
N LYS A 57 -11.33 -15.07 9.30
CA LYS A 57 -12.72 -15.23 9.72
C LYS A 57 -13.56 -15.53 8.47
N GLY A 58 -14.40 -16.57 8.55
CA GLY A 58 -15.26 -16.97 7.43
C GLY A 58 -14.51 -17.67 6.30
N GLU A 59 -14.83 -17.31 5.05
CA GLU A 59 -14.33 -17.97 3.85
C GLU A 59 -12.98 -17.46 3.36
N LEU A 60 -12.43 -16.40 3.93
CA LEU A 60 -11.10 -15.88 3.60
C LEU A 60 -10.03 -16.89 4.02
N ARG A 61 -9.26 -17.39 3.08
CA ARG A 61 -8.33 -18.49 3.36
C ARG A 61 -6.88 -18.25 2.99
N SER A 62 -6.60 -17.26 2.14
CA SER A 62 -5.23 -16.99 1.69
C SER A 62 -5.08 -15.61 1.08
N GLY A 63 -3.86 -15.13 1.06
CA GLY A 63 -3.45 -13.89 0.42
C GLY A 63 -1.95 -13.71 0.44
N GLU A 64 -1.48 -12.73 -0.28
CA GLU A 64 -0.10 -12.28 -0.24
C GLU A 64 0.03 -11.09 0.73
N VAL A 65 1.11 -11.07 1.50
CA VAL A 65 1.44 -10.00 2.45
C VAL A 65 2.52 -9.12 1.86
N TRP A 66 2.21 -7.85 1.72
CA TRP A 66 3.08 -6.85 1.12
C TRP A 66 3.40 -5.74 2.10
N LEU A 67 4.60 -5.20 2.01
CA LEU A 67 5.02 -3.99 2.70
C LEU A 67 5.39 -2.93 1.67
N CYS A 68 4.81 -1.75 1.82
CA CYS A 68 4.95 -0.63 0.91
C CYS A 68 5.60 0.55 1.64
N PRO A 69 6.90 0.83 1.41
CA PRO A 69 7.50 2.10 1.80
C PRO A 69 6.86 3.24 1.03
N VAL A 70 6.44 4.29 1.74
CA VAL A 70 5.70 5.44 1.19
C VAL A 70 6.42 6.73 1.51
N THR A 71 6.50 7.60 0.50
CA THR A 71 6.83 9.01 0.63
C THR A 71 5.53 9.80 0.58
N SER A 72 5.18 10.51 1.66
CA SER A 72 3.90 11.23 1.76
C SER A 72 3.81 12.38 0.77
N ASN A 73 4.92 13.08 0.54
CA ASN A 73 4.99 14.21 -0.37
C ASN A 73 6.33 14.28 -1.09
N ILE A 74 6.30 14.50 -2.40
CA ILE A 74 7.49 14.81 -3.20
C ILE A 74 7.15 15.86 -4.25
N SER A 75 7.94 16.90 -4.33
CA SER A 75 7.83 17.92 -5.37
C SER A 75 8.83 17.63 -6.48
N VAL A 76 8.35 17.64 -7.70
CA VAL A 76 9.15 17.35 -8.90
C VAL A 76 8.97 18.47 -9.91
N ASP A 77 10.07 19.02 -10.39
CA ASP A 77 10.08 19.96 -11.50
C ASP A 77 9.93 19.20 -12.82
N VAL A 78 8.90 19.54 -13.58
CA VAL A 78 8.57 18.85 -14.83
C VAL A 78 9.34 19.47 -15.97
N GLY A 79 10.35 18.76 -16.48
CA GLY A 79 11.21 19.24 -17.57
C GLY A 79 10.62 19.04 -19.00
N ARG A 80 9.58 18.21 -19.17
CA ARG A 80 9.01 17.87 -20.51
C ARG A 80 7.51 17.55 -20.41
N GLY A 81 6.81 17.63 -21.56
CA GLY A 81 5.38 17.31 -21.69
C GLY A 81 4.46 18.49 -21.39
N GLU A 82 3.17 18.22 -21.26
CA GLU A 82 2.11 19.25 -21.10
C GLU A 82 2.25 20.09 -19.81
N ASN A 83 2.89 19.53 -18.78
CA ASN A 83 3.16 20.20 -17.51
C ASN A 83 4.58 20.76 -17.40
N ARG A 84 5.28 20.94 -18.54
CA ARG A 84 6.63 21.49 -18.57
C ARG A 84 6.71 22.82 -17.82
N ASP A 85 7.83 23.04 -17.15
CA ASP A 85 8.15 24.24 -16.37
C ASP A 85 7.20 24.48 -15.17
N ARG A 86 6.51 23.41 -14.71
CA ARG A 86 5.72 23.41 -13.46
C ARG A 86 6.37 22.52 -12.42
N THR A 87 6.27 22.92 -11.17
CA THR A 87 6.54 22.04 -10.02
C THR A 87 5.26 21.33 -9.64
N LEU A 88 5.26 20.01 -9.69
CA LEU A 88 4.12 19.18 -9.27
C LEU A 88 4.45 18.51 -7.93
N THR A 89 3.53 18.59 -6.98
CA THR A 89 3.63 17.85 -5.72
C THR A 89 2.80 16.57 -5.82
N TYR A 90 3.50 15.45 -5.72
CA TYR A 90 2.89 14.13 -5.64
C TYR A 90 2.70 13.74 -4.18
N HIS A 91 1.60 13.03 -3.91
CA HIS A 91 1.23 12.59 -2.56
C HIS A 91 1.14 11.08 -2.48
N ASN A 92 1.53 10.52 -1.32
CA ASN A 92 1.41 9.10 -1.01
C ASN A 92 2.06 8.18 -2.06
N ILE A 93 3.31 8.45 -2.39
CA ILE A 93 4.03 7.69 -3.41
C ILE A 93 4.53 6.39 -2.80
N VAL A 94 4.03 5.27 -3.28
CA VAL A 94 4.57 3.95 -2.99
C VAL A 94 5.90 3.80 -3.73
N ARG A 95 7.01 3.70 -2.97
CA ARG A 95 8.35 3.60 -3.52
C ARG A 95 8.66 2.19 -4.03
N ARG A 96 8.05 1.18 -3.39
CA ARG A 96 8.29 -0.22 -3.72
C ARG A 96 7.18 -1.10 -3.14
N TRP A 97 6.94 -2.24 -3.77
CA TRP A 97 6.18 -3.36 -3.23
C TRP A 97 7.15 -4.45 -2.77
N VAL A 98 7.19 -4.73 -1.48
CA VAL A 98 8.04 -5.76 -0.88
C VAL A 98 7.16 -6.92 -0.45
N LYS A 99 7.25 -8.06 -1.13
CA LYS A 99 6.53 -9.26 -0.71
C LYS A 99 7.18 -9.79 0.57
N LEU A 100 6.40 -9.88 1.66
CA LEU A 100 6.85 -10.45 2.91
C LEU A 100 6.63 -11.97 2.95
N GLY A 101 5.56 -12.45 2.33
CA GLY A 101 5.24 -13.85 2.23
C GLY A 101 3.79 -14.10 1.83
N ASP A 102 3.39 -15.37 1.95
CA ASP A 102 2.02 -15.82 1.71
C ASP A 102 1.34 -16.09 3.05
N TRP A 103 0.10 -15.62 3.19
CA TRP A 103 -0.74 -15.89 4.35
C TRP A 103 -1.75 -17.01 4.01
N SER A 104 -1.79 -18.03 4.85
CA SER A 104 -2.57 -19.27 4.64
C SER A 104 -3.91 -19.31 5.39
N GLY A 105 -4.34 -18.17 5.94
CA GLY A 105 -5.54 -18.10 6.78
C GLY A 105 -5.29 -18.40 8.26
N LYS A 106 -4.06 -18.74 8.66
CA LYS A 106 -3.63 -18.92 10.03
C LYS A 106 -2.98 -17.64 10.56
N PRO A 107 -2.86 -17.44 11.89
CA PRO A 107 -2.08 -16.33 12.41
C PRO A 107 -0.62 -16.46 11.97
N GLU A 108 -0.10 -15.41 11.36
CA GLU A 108 1.29 -15.35 10.86
C GLU A 108 1.92 -14.00 11.18
N SER A 109 3.24 -14.01 11.38
CA SER A 109 4.05 -12.82 11.63
C SER A 109 5.20 -12.76 10.65
N PHE A 110 5.36 -11.62 10.02
CA PHE A 110 6.40 -11.35 9.03
C PHE A 110 7.28 -10.22 9.54
N SER A 111 8.60 -10.37 9.42
CA SER A 111 9.55 -9.33 9.84
C SER A 111 10.60 -9.07 8.79
N VAL A 112 10.98 -7.80 8.64
CA VAL A 112 12.05 -7.37 7.73
C VAL A 112 12.85 -6.23 8.37
N PRO A 113 14.18 -6.22 8.25
CA PRO A 113 15.00 -5.08 8.69
C PRO A 113 14.65 -3.81 7.90
N LEU A 114 14.56 -2.66 8.59
CA LEU A 114 14.36 -1.37 7.92
C LEU A 114 15.43 -1.10 6.85
N SER A 115 16.68 -1.54 7.11
CA SER A 115 17.80 -1.37 6.19
C SER A 115 17.64 -2.05 4.83
N GLU A 116 16.72 -3.02 4.71
CA GLU A 116 16.45 -3.73 3.46
C GLU A 116 15.33 -3.08 2.62
N LEU A 117 14.64 -2.07 3.16
CA LEU A 117 13.54 -1.41 2.46
C LEU A 117 13.98 -0.49 1.32
N PRO A 118 15.05 0.34 1.48
CA PRO A 118 15.53 1.16 0.37
C PRO A 118 16.05 0.30 -0.78
N LYS A 119 15.73 0.73 -2.02
CA LYS A 119 16.28 0.13 -3.23
C LYS A 119 16.20 1.13 -4.38
N GLY A 120 17.30 1.27 -5.13
CA GLY A 120 17.36 2.21 -6.23
C GLY A 120 17.70 3.63 -5.77
N ASP A 121 16.86 4.59 -6.10
CA ASP A 121 17.10 6.03 -5.98
C ASP A 121 16.56 6.69 -4.70
N TYR A 122 16.10 5.90 -3.73
CA TYR A 122 15.60 6.42 -2.46
C TYR A 122 16.27 5.76 -1.25
N THR A 123 16.28 6.46 -0.12
CA THR A 123 16.88 6.05 1.15
C THR A 123 15.83 5.93 2.25
N LEU A 124 16.21 5.47 3.45
CA LEU A 124 15.32 5.45 4.61
C LEU A 124 14.76 6.83 4.97
N LYS A 125 15.52 7.91 4.70
CA LYS A 125 15.10 9.29 4.99
C LYS A 125 13.95 9.76 4.09
N ASP A 126 13.76 9.11 2.95
CA ASP A 126 12.70 9.41 1.99
C ASP A 126 11.40 8.65 2.32
N ILE A 127 11.45 7.75 3.31
CA ILE A 127 10.30 6.97 3.76
C ILE A 127 9.76 7.59 5.04
N ASP A 128 8.54 8.04 5.03
CA ASP A 128 7.86 8.62 6.21
C ASP A 128 6.71 7.75 6.72
N ARG A 129 6.27 6.77 5.92
CA ARG A 129 5.23 5.81 6.28
C ARG A 129 5.49 4.43 5.68
N LEU A 130 5.09 3.41 6.39
CA LEU A 130 5.03 2.03 5.92
C LEU A 130 3.58 1.56 5.92
N ASP A 131 3.11 1.06 4.78
CA ASP A 131 1.80 0.46 4.66
C ASP A 131 1.95 -1.05 4.46
N ALA A 132 1.36 -1.86 5.36
CA ALA A 132 1.26 -3.30 5.21
C ALA A 132 -0.09 -3.64 4.56
N VAL A 133 -0.08 -4.44 3.51
CA VAL A 133 -1.28 -4.82 2.76
C VAL A 133 -1.36 -6.33 2.69
N VAL A 134 -2.53 -6.88 2.99
CA VAL A 134 -2.86 -8.28 2.70
C VAL A 134 -3.87 -8.30 1.55
N GLN A 135 -3.51 -8.96 0.46
CA GLN A 135 -4.28 -8.99 -0.77
C GLN A 135 -4.53 -10.43 -1.22
N SER A 136 -5.77 -10.77 -1.57
CA SER A 136 -6.10 -12.06 -2.16
C SER A 136 -5.57 -12.16 -3.60
N GLY A 137 -5.50 -13.38 -4.11
CA GLY A 137 -4.92 -13.65 -5.44
C GLY A 137 -3.40 -13.73 -5.39
N GLU A 138 -2.78 -13.57 -6.53
CA GLU A 138 -1.33 -13.62 -6.72
C GLU A 138 -0.86 -12.34 -7.42
N ALA A 139 0.44 -12.05 -7.37
CA ALA A 139 1.04 -10.86 -8.00
C ALA A 139 0.69 -10.70 -9.48
N ALA A 140 0.55 -11.80 -10.21
CA ALA A 140 0.13 -11.79 -11.62
C ALA A 140 -1.36 -11.50 -11.81
N LYS A 141 -2.19 -11.79 -10.82
CA LYS A 141 -3.64 -11.55 -10.82
C LYS A 141 -4.09 -11.14 -9.42
N PRO A 142 -3.78 -9.90 -9.01
CA PRO A 142 -4.15 -9.40 -7.69
C PRO A 142 -5.68 -9.31 -7.56
N GLY A 143 -6.15 -9.65 -6.38
CA GLY A 143 -7.56 -9.65 -6.03
C GLY A 143 -7.90 -8.59 -4.98
N LEU A 144 -8.83 -8.92 -4.12
CA LEU A 144 -9.37 -8.05 -3.10
C LEU A 144 -8.34 -7.69 -2.02
N MET A 145 -8.27 -6.43 -1.62
CA MET A 145 -7.54 -6.02 -0.42
C MET A 145 -8.30 -6.48 0.83
N LEU A 146 -7.70 -7.41 1.57
CA LEU A 146 -8.28 -8.06 2.76
C LEU A 146 -8.01 -7.29 4.03
N GLY A 147 -6.87 -6.65 4.13
CA GLY A 147 -6.47 -5.86 5.29
C GLY A 147 -5.35 -4.88 4.96
N ILE A 148 -5.28 -3.81 5.72
CA ILE A 148 -4.23 -2.80 5.64
C ILE A 148 -3.90 -2.29 7.03
N ALA A 149 -2.62 -2.01 7.27
CA ALA A 149 -2.14 -1.31 8.45
C ALA A 149 -1.05 -0.32 8.05
N SER A 150 -0.99 0.81 8.74
CA SER A 150 0.00 1.86 8.47
C SER A 150 0.75 2.23 9.73
N ALA A 151 2.03 2.53 9.59
CA ALA A 151 2.87 3.07 10.67
C ALA A 151 3.76 4.20 10.13
N ASN A 152 3.89 5.28 10.87
CA ASN A 152 4.86 6.32 10.58
C ASN A 152 6.27 5.77 10.80
N CYS A 153 7.19 6.14 9.94
CA CYS A 153 8.55 5.59 9.93
C CYS A 153 9.58 6.67 9.55
N CYS A 154 10.76 6.48 10.06
CA CYS A 154 12.04 6.88 9.47
C CYS A 154 12.32 8.38 9.32
N THR A 155 11.36 9.26 9.35
CA THR A 155 11.56 10.71 9.44
C THR A 155 11.70 11.11 10.90
N ALA A 156 12.69 11.96 11.20
CA ALA A 156 12.75 12.62 12.50
C ALA A 156 11.47 13.43 12.70
N PRO A 157 10.91 13.50 13.92
CA PRO A 157 9.81 14.41 14.20
C PRO A 157 10.24 15.82 13.79
N ALA A 158 9.38 16.51 13.06
CA ALA A 158 9.59 17.93 12.76
C ALA A 158 9.69 18.67 14.09
N ASN A 159 10.83 19.34 14.33
CA ASN A 159 11.01 20.23 15.46
C ASN A 159 10.07 21.43 15.37
#